data_1a752bd18257ac0c1a7855d8d776631a
#
_entry.id   1a752bd18257ac0c1a7855d8d776631a
#
_cell.length_a   1.000
_cell.length_b   1.000
_cell.length_c   1.000
_cell.angle_alpha   90.00
_cell.angle_beta   90.00
_cell.angle_gamma   90.00
#
_symmetry.space_group_name_H-M   'P 1'
#
loop_
_entity.id
_entity.type
_entity.pdbx_description
1 polymer ?
#
loop_
_entity_poly.entity_id
_entity_poly.type
_entity_poly.pdbx_seq_one_letter_code
_entity_poly.pdbx_strand_id
1 'polypeptide(L)'
;MKKALIVFAALISLGYTAGAQASLPPVDKSPLDICYYPCDYPLLKTQSSAVEPLVARVIYSRPKKEGRSVFGGLVEYGKLWRLGANEATEIELFRPVIIGQKKIAKGRYTLYAIVNEKSWTFILNKDTDIWGSFKYKQANDVVRLDVPVQNMQDQVESLAMTFEKTATGVNLVIAWEHVKAALPITL
;
A
#
# COMPACT_ATOMS: atom_id res chain seq x y z
N MET A 1 7.04 32.02 81.53
CA MET A 1 6.94 32.40 80.11
C MET A 1 7.67 31.34 79.26
N LYS A 2 6.96 30.35 78.72
CA LYS A 2 7.56 29.26 77.90
C LYS A 2 7.40 29.65 76.45
N LYS A 3 8.49 29.84 75.72
CA LYS A 3 8.49 30.12 74.28
C LYS A 3 8.42 28.78 73.55
N ALA A 4 7.32 28.54 72.84
CA ALA A 4 7.15 27.40 71.94
C ALA A 4 7.85 27.68 70.61
N LEU A 5 8.80 26.83 70.21
CA LEU A 5 9.51 26.87 68.95
C LEU A 5 8.72 26.02 67.97
N ILE A 6 8.13 26.65 66.96
CA ILE A 6 7.44 25.94 65.88
C ILE A 6 8.47 25.67 64.79
N VAL A 7 8.81 24.38 64.58
CA VAL A 7 9.66 23.93 63.49
C VAL A 7 8.77 23.63 62.30
N PHE A 8 8.89 24.45 61.23
CA PHE A 8 8.19 24.25 59.94
C PHE A 8 9.03 23.29 59.10
N ALA A 9 8.60 22.04 59.03
CA ALA A 9 9.20 21.05 58.15
C ALA A 9 8.65 21.24 56.71
N ALA A 10 9.44 21.82 55.80
CA ALA A 10 9.11 21.90 54.40
C ALA A 10 9.32 20.52 53.75
N LEU A 11 8.22 19.83 53.44
CA LEU A 11 8.22 18.62 52.63
C LEU A 11 8.45 19.02 51.14
N ILE A 12 9.69 18.84 50.68
CA ILE A 12 10.03 18.94 49.26
C ILE A 12 9.54 17.63 48.60
N SER A 13 8.36 17.66 48.00
CA SER A 13 7.89 16.59 47.09
C SER A 13 8.69 16.63 45.80
N LEU A 14 9.72 15.79 45.67
CA LEU A 14 10.32 15.49 44.36
C LEU A 14 9.28 14.76 43.55
N GLY A 15 8.61 15.48 42.62
CA GLY A 15 7.78 14.87 41.60
C GLY A 15 8.67 14.09 40.65
N TYR A 16 8.71 12.77 40.79
CA TYR A 16 9.23 11.89 39.74
C TYR A 16 8.30 12.01 38.55
N THR A 17 8.69 12.77 37.54
CA THR A 17 8.07 12.66 36.22
C THR A 17 8.48 11.30 35.67
N ALA A 18 7.63 10.29 35.85
CA ALA A 18 7.75 9.04 35.12
C ALA A 18 7.60 9.38 33.63
N GLY A 19 8.71 9.48 32.93
CA GLY A 19 8.71 9.59 31.46
C GLY A 19 7.98 8.36 30.93
N ALA A 20 6.81 8.56 30.30
CA ALA A 20 6.10 7.48 29.65
C ALA A 20 7.02 6.91 28.59
N GLN A 21 7.59 5.72 28.84
CA GLN A 21 8.37 4.98 27.87
C GLN A 21 7.43 4.60 26.73
N ALA A 22 7.70 5.10 25.52
CA ALA A 22 6.91 4.74 24.34
C ALA A 22 6.96 3.22 24.15
N SER A 23 5.80 2.56 24.20
CA SER A 23 5.72 1.13 23.89
C SER A 23 5.95 0.95 22.39
N LEU A 24 6.88 0.06 22.01
CA LEU A 24 7.09 -0.28 20.62
C LEU A 24 5.85 -1.04 20.09
N PRO A 25 5.34 -0.67 18.90
CA PRO A 25 4.18 -1.37 18.34
C PRO A 25 4.58 -2.80 17.93
N PRO A 26 3.64 -3.78 18.00
CA PRO A 26 3.87 -5.10 17.44
C PRO A 26 3.96 -5.02 15.91
N VAL A 27 4.49 -6.08 15.30
CA VAL A 27 4.46 -6.24 13.83
C VAL A 27 3.00 -6.34 13.39
N ASP A 28 2.61 -5.56 12.36
CA ASP A 28 1.26 -5.60 11.79
C ASP A 28 0.97 -6.97 11.16
N LYS A 29 -0.29 -7.44 11.25
CA LYS A 29 -0.73 -8.70 10.63
C LYS A 29 -0.76 -8.65 9.11
N SER A 30 -0.77 -7.46 8.54
CA SER A 30 -0.74 -7.18 7.10
C SER A 30 0.44 -6.25 6.80
N PRO A 31 1.69 -6.71 6.94
CA PRO A 31 2.86 -5.86 6.84
C PRO A 31 2.96 -5.21 5.46
N LEU A 32 3.52 -4.01 5.41
CA LEU A 32 3.82 -3.34 4.15
C LEU A 32 4.93 -4.08 3.40
N ASP A 33 4.82 -4.09 2.09
CA ASP A 33 5.80 -4.59 1.15
C ASP A 33 5.98 -3.61 -0.01
N ILE A 34 7.07 -3.78 -0.75
CA ILE A 34 7.43 -2.89 -1.84
C ILE A 34 7.82 -3.72 -3.07
N CYS A 35 7.24 -3.42 -4.22
CA CYS A 35 7.74 -3.93 -5.49
C CYS A 35 8.18 -2.78 -6.42
N TYR A 36 9.14 -3.07 -7.29
CA TYR A 36 9.80 -2.11 -8.17
C TYR A 36 9.74 -2.54 -9.63
N TYR A 37 9.78 -1.58 -10.54
CA TYR A 37 10.18 -1.82 -11.92
C TYR A 37 11.32 -0.87 -12.35
N PRO A 38 12.49 -1.39 -12.77
CA PRO A 38 12.85 -2.82 -12.87
C PRO A 38 12.75 -3.56 -11.54
N CYS A 39 12.43 -4.86 -11.61
CA CYS A 39 12.34 -5.71 -10.41
C CYS A 39 13.68 -5.71 -9.65
N ASP A 40 13.61 -5.81 -8.33
CA ASP A 40 14.80 -5.81 -7.45
C ASP A 40 15.73 -4.60 -7.64
N TYR A 41 15.18 -3.47 -8.06
CA TYR A 41 15.95 -2.26 -8.39
C TYR A 41 17.01 -1.86 -7.35
N PRO A 42 16.74 -1.86 -6.02
CA PRO A 42 17.77 -1.55 -5.03
C PRO A 42 18.94 -2.54 -5.04
N LEU A 43 18.66 -3.84 -5.26
CA LEU A 43 19.70 -4.87 -5.36
C LEU A 43 20.53 -4.69 -6.65
N LEU A 44 19.88 -4.45 -7.78
CA LEU A 44 20.55 -4.21 -9.05
C LEU A 44 21.53 -3.06 -8.97
N LYS A 45 21.19 -1.98 -8.25
CA LYS A 45 22.11 -0.84 -8.02
C LYS A 45 23.36 -1.19 -7.22
N THR A 46 23.38 -2.25 -6.45
CA THR A 46 24.58 -2.72 -5.75
C THR A 46 25.48 -3.54 -6.65
N GLN A 47 24.93 -4.13 -7.71
CA GLN A 47 25.62 -5.05 -8.62
C GLN A 47 26.18 -4.36 -9.87
N SER A 48 25.62 -3.24 -10.28
CA SER A 48 26.01 -2.52 -11.49
C SER A 48 25.77 -1.01 -11.37
N SER A 49 26.68 -0.22 -11.94
CA SER A 49 26.49 1.23 -12.12
C SER A 49 25.59 1.58 -13.31
N ALA A 50 25.37 0.63 -14.22
CA ALA A 50 24.58 0.80 -15.45
C ALA A 50 23.21 0.11 -15.33
N VAL A 51 22.44 0.46 -14.29
CA VAL A 51 21.08 -0.06 -14.09
C VAL A 51 20.09 0.77 -14.89
N GLU A 52 19.13 0.10 -15.55
CA GLU A 52 17.98 0.79 -16.18
C GLU A 52 17.27 1.70 -15.16
N PRO A 53 16.95 2.96 -15.53
CA PRO A 53 16.34 3.89 -14.58
C PRO A 53 15.05 3.37 -13.96
N LEU A 54 14.85 3.68 -12.68
CA LEU A 54 13.61 3.33 -11.96
C LEU A 54 12.41 3.96 -12.66
N VAL A 55 11.41 3.14 -12.95
CA VAL A 55 10.18 3.53 -13.65
C VAL A 55 9.01 3.65 -12.69
N ALA A 56 8.83 2.61 -11.85
CA ALA A 56 7.72 2.56 -10.92
C ALA A 56 8.10 1.86 -9.61
N ARG A 57 7.40 2.23 -8.54
CA ARG A 57 7.42 1.58 -7.24
C ARG A 57 6.00 1.48 -6.72
N VAL A 58 5.65 0.34 -6.13
CA VAL A 58 4.38 0.17 -5.44
C VAL A 58 4.65 -0.17 -3.99
N ILE A 59 3.98 0.52 -3.07
CA ILE A 59 3.97 0.24 -1.64
C ILE A 59 2.57 -0.26 -1.31
N TYR A 60 2.47 -1.45 -0.73
CA TYR A 60 1.18 -2.09 -0.47
C TYR A 60 1.28 -2.97 0.78
N SER A 61 0.15 -3.22 1.44
CA SER A 61 0.09 -4.17 2.54
C SER A 61 -0.27 -5.57 2.05
N ARG A 62 0.19 -6.59 2.78
CA ARG A 62 0.03 -8.00 2.42
C ARG A 62 -0.88 -8.76 3.41
N PRO A 63 -2.19 -8.50 3.40
CA PRO A 63 -3.13 -9.29 4.19
C PRO A 63 -3.09 -10.76 3.78
N LYS A 64 -3.28 -11.65 4.76
CA LYS A 64 -3.43 -13.10 4.57
C LYS A 64 -4.90 -13.47 4.48
N LYS A 65 -5.23 -14.50 3.68
CA LYS A 65 -6.60 -15.02 3.64
C LYS A 65 -6.98 -15.80 4.90
N GLU A 66 -6.06 -16.54 5.48
CA GLU A 66 -6.26 -17.32 6.71
C GLU A 66 -7.55 -18.17 6.67
N GLY A 67 -7.71 -18.95 5.61
CA GLY A 67 -8.88 -19.82 5.42
C GLY A 67 -10.17 -19.10 4.97
N ARG A 68 -10.20 -17.77 4.90
CA ARG A 68 -11.40 -17.01 4.49
C ARG A 68 -11.51 -16.94 2.98
N SER A 69 -12.73 -16.77 2.46
CA SER A 69 -12.95 -16.37 1.06
C SER A 69 -12.53 -14.91 0.89
N VAL A 70 -11.71 -14.62 -0.12
CA VAL A 70 -11.23 -13.26 -0.38
C VAL A 70 -12.25 -12.49 -1.21
N PHE A 71 -12.42 -12.87 -2.46
CA PHE A 71 -13.31 -12.15 -3.38
C PHE A 71 -14.76 -12.60 -3.20
N GLY A 72 -15.66 -11.62 -3.01
CA GLY A 72 -17.03 -11.86 -2.57
C GLY A 72 -17.21 -12.04 -1.06
N GLY A 73 -16.08 -12.13 -0.30
CA GLY A 73 -16.06 -12.24 1.16
C GLY A 73 -15.34 -11.04 1.78
N LEU A 74 -14.00 -11.13 1.98
CA LEU A 74 -13.20 -10.03 2.54
C LEU A 74 -13.21 -8.78 1.65
N VAL A 75 -13.22 -8.98 0.34
CA VAL A 75 -13.30 -7.95 -0.68
C VAL A 75 -14.64 -8.12 -1.40
N GLU A 76 -15.60 -7.26 -1.08
CA GLU A 76 -16.94 -7.31 -1.64
C GLU A 76 -16.92 -6.94 -3.14
N TYR A 77 -17.67 -7.68 -3.95
CA TYR A 77 -17.86 -7.36 -5.37
C TYR A 77 -18.59 -6.02 -5.55
N GLY A 78 -18.17 -5.25 -6.55
CA GLY A 78 -18.73 -3.95 -6.90
C GLY A 78 -18.37 -2.83 -5.91
N LYS A 79 -17.59 -3.09 -4.87
CA LYS A 79 -17.15 -2.09 -3.90
C LYS A 79 -15.73 -1.61 -4.19
N LEU A 80 -15.47 -0.35 -3.81
CA LEU A 80 -14.13 0.21 -3.90
C LEU A 80 -13.21 -0.46 -2.88
N TRP A 81 -12.11 -1.03 -3.34
CA TRP A 81 -11.09 -1.67 -2.52
C TRP A 81 -9.75 -0.94 -2.62
N ARG A 82 -9.11 -0.72 -1.47
CA ARG A 82 -7.81 -0.05 -1.35
C ARG A 82 -6.62 -0.90 -1.78
N LEU A 83 -6.86 -2.07 -2.39
CA LEU A 83 -5.85 -3.04 -2.84
C LEU A 83 -4.88 -3.50 -1.73
N GLY A 84 -5.41 -3.73 -0.54
CA GLY A 84 -4.66 -4.16 0.63
C GLY A 84 -5.47 -4.05 1.91
N ALA A 85 -4.77 -3.90 3.03
CA ALA A 85 -5.30 -3.62 4.36
C ALA A 85 -4.68 -2.32 4.89
N ASN A 86 -5.25 -1.71 5.92
CA ASN A 86 -4.75 -0.49 6.56
C ASN A 86 -4.66 0.68 5.56
N GLU A 87 -3.44 1.13 5.24
CA GLU A 87 -3.20 2.15 4.22
C GLU A 87 -3.62 1.66 2.84
N ALA A 88 -4.06 2.59 2.02
CA ALA A 88 -4.32 2.30 0.62
C ALA A 88 -3.01 2.12 -0.16
N THR A 89 -3.00 1.18 -1.09
CA THR A 89 -1.83 0.93 -1.96
C THR A 89 -1.46 2.19 -2.74
N GLU A 90 -0.17 2.51 -2.77
CA GLU A 90 0.35 3.62 -3.55
C GLU A 90 1.28 3.14 -4.66
N ILE A 91 1.14 3.76 -5.82
CA ILE A 91 2.08 3.65 -6.93
C ILE A 91 2.80 4.97 -7.14
N GLU A 92 4.13 4.94 -7.18
CA GLU A 92 4.96 6.08 -7.56
C GLU A 92 5.55 5.84 -8.94
N LEU A 93 5.31 6.77 -9.84
CA LEU A 93 5.82 6.78 -11.21
C LEU A 93 6.99 7.75 -11.29
N PHE A 94 8.18 7.29 -11.68
CA PHE A 94 9.40 8.09 -11.77
C PHE A 94 9.57 8.76 -13.15
N ARG A 95 8.72 8.40 -14.11
CA ARG A 95 8.61 8.98 -15.44
C ARG A 95 7.16 9.00 -15.89
N PRO A 96 6.78 9.78 -16.92
CA PRO A 96 5.45 9.66 -17.53
C PRO A 96 5.26 8.28 -18.15
N VAL A 97 4.04 7.74 -18.03
CA VAL A 97 3.61 6.43 -18.58
C VAL A 97 2.25 6.57 -19.25
N ILE A 98 1.81 5.53 -19.95
CA ILE A 98 0.44 5.46 -20.51
C ILE A 98 -0.28 4.30 -19.81
N ILE A 99 -1.48 4.58 -19.30
CA ILE A 99 -2.40 3.58 -18.74
C ILE A 99 -3.72 3.68 -19.50
N GLY A 100 -4.10 2.59 -20.18
CA GLY A 100 -5.17 2.63 -21.16
C GLY A 100 -4.80 3.56 -22.32
N GLN A 101 -5.60 4.63 -22.50
CA GLN A 101 -5.33 5.66 -23.53
C GLN A 101 -4.85 6.98 -22.93
N LYS A 102 -4.56 7.01 -21.63
CA LYS A 102 -4.25 8.24 -20.90
C LYS A 102 -2.77 8.32 -20.51
N LYS A 103 -2.13 9.44 -20.87
CA LYS A 103 -0.78 9.76 -20.38
C LYS A 103 -0.86 10.20 -18.92
N ILE A 104 -0.13 9.50 -18.06
CA ILE A 104 -0.04 9.75 -16.62
C ILE A 104 1.30 10.41 -16.35
N ALA A 105 1.31 11.53 -15.67
CA ALA A 105 2.53 12.24 -15.29
C ALA A 105 3.32 11.44 -14.25
N LYS A 106 4.61 11.72 -14.11
CA LYS A 106 5.38 11.24 -12.97
C LYS A 106 4.76 11.78 -11.67
N GLY A 107 4.78 10.99 -10.60
CA GLY A 107 4.21 11.36 -9.30
C GLY A 107 3.72 10.16 -8.50
N ARG A 108 3.21 10.44 -7.31
CA ARG A 108 2.56 9.45 -6.43
C ARG A 108 1.05 9.47 -6.67
N TYR A 109 0.46 8.30 -6.62
CA TYR A 109 -0.97 8.09 -6.80
C TYR A 109 -1.43 6.97 -5.86
N THR A 110 -2.61 7.09 -5.30
CA THR A 110 -3.26 5.94 -4.66
C THR A 110 -3.87 5.05 -5.73
N LEU A 111 -3.63 3.76 -5.62
CA LEU A 111 -4.19 2.73 -6.49
C LEU A 111 -5.34 2.01 -5.77
N TYR A 112 -6.53 2.12 -6.36
CA TYR A 112 -7.73 1.41 -5.94
C TYR A 112 -8.17 0.41 -6.99
N ALA A 113 -9.06 -0.51 -6.61
CA ALA A 113 -9.80 -1.34 -7.55
C ALA A 113 -11.27 -1.45 -7.16
N ILE A 114 -12.14 -1.61 -8.15
CA ILE A 114 -13.48 -2.17 -7.98
C ILE A 114 -13.40 -3.57 -8.56
N VAL A 115 -13.61 -4.58 -7.72
CA VAL A 115 -13.47 -5.98 -8.13
C VAL A 115 -14.82 -6.59 -8.46
N ASN A 116 -14.87 -7.37 -9.52
CA ASN A 116 -15.99 -8.21 -9.90
C ASN A 116 -15.46 -9.59 -10.31
N GLU A 117 -16.34 -10.57 -10.49
CA GLU A 117 -15.95 -11.96 -10.80
C GLU A 117 -15.13 -12.09 -12.10
N LYS A 118 -15.45 -11.28 -13.13
CA LYS A 118 -14.85 -11.39 -14.47
C LYS A 118 -13.93 -10.25 -14.83
N SER A 119 -14.00 -9.13 -14.12
CA SER A 119 -13.20 -7.94 -14.41
C SER A 119 -12.94 -7.10 -13.17
N TRP A 120 -11.79 -6.43 -13.15
CA TRP A 120 -11.48 -5.39 -12.16
C TRP A 120 -11.36 -4.05 -12.86
N THR A 121 -11.88 -3.00 -12.21
CA THR A 121 -11.64 -1.62 -12.61
C THR A 121 -10.51 -1.07 -11.74
N PHE A 122 -9.30 -0.92 -12.27
CA PHE A 122 -8.23 -0.20 -11.61
C PHE A 122 -8.44 1.30 -11.69
N ILE A 123 -8.11 2.00 -10.60
CA ILE A 123 -8.31 3.45 -10.46
C ILE A 123 -7.04 4.06 -9.87
N LEU A 124 -6.39 4.97 -10.60
CA LEU A 124 -5.36 5.85 -10.03
C LEU A 124 -6.03 7.14 -9.57
N ASN A 125 -5.77 7.51 -8.32
CA ASN A 125 -6.32 8.71 -7.69
C ASN A 125 -5.19 9.63 -7.21
N LYS A 126 -5.38 10.95 -7.27
CA LYS A 126 -4.37 11.94 -6.90
C LYS A 126 -4.15 12.08 -5.39
N ASP A 127 -5.14 11.71 -4.57
CA ASP A 127 -4.99 11.74 -3.13
C ASP A 127 -3.97 10.68 -2.71
N THR A 128 -3.07 11.03 -1.79
CA THR A 128 -2.01 10.14 -1.27
C THR A 128 -2.07 10.11 0.25
N ASP A 129 -1.30 9.18 0.85
CA ASP A 129 -1.21 9.04 2.31
C ASP A 129 -2.59 8.72 2.95
N ILE A 130 -3.37 7.85 2.30
CA ILE A 130 -4.76 7.55 2.65
C ILE A 130 -4.86 6.26 3.45
N TRP A 131 -5.57 6.32 4.57
CA TRP A 131 -5.98 5.13 5.32
C TRP A 131 -7.32 4.61 4.77
N GLY A 132 -7.34 3.38 4.27
CA GLY A 132 -8.55 2.76 3.73
C GLY A 132 -9.05 3.42 2.45
N SER A 133 -10.37 3.43 2.27
CA SER A 133 -11.06 4.10 1.16
C SER A 133 -12.17 5.07 1.62
N PHE A 134 -12.19 5.39 2.93
CA PHE A 134 -13.29 6.13 3.56
C PHE A 134 -13.45 7.57 3.05
N LYS A 135 -12.36 8.19 2.63
CA LYS A 135 -12.33 9.57 2.12
C LYS A 135 -12.14 9.66 0.62
N TYR A 136 -12.34 8.55 -0.09
CA TYR A 136 -12.21 8.53 -1.54
C TYR A 136 -13.09 9.58 -2.23
N LYS A 137 -12.50 10.27 -3.20
CA LYS A 137 -13.17 11.27 -4.04
C LYS A 137 -12.97 10.92 -5.51
N GLN A 138 -14.01 10.52 -6.19
CA GLN A 138 -13.97 10.17 -7.61
C GLN A 138 -13.49 11.35 -8.49
N ALA A 139 -13.74 12.59 -8.08
CA ALA A 139 -13.27 13.79 -8.79
C ALA A 139 -11.73 13.87 -8.89
N ASN A 140 -11.01 13.14 -8.02
CA ASN A 140 -9.55 13.08 -8.01
C ASN A 140 -9.00 11.89 -8.80
N ASP A 141 -9.85 11.12 -9.49
CA ASP A 141 -9.41 10.01 -10.35
C ASP A 141 -8.65 10.54 -11.56
N VAL A 142 -7.48 9.98 -11.77
CA VAL A 142 -6.65 10.28 -12.92
C VAL A 142 -7.00 9.39 -14.09
N VAL A 143 -7.20 8.09 -13.83
CA VAL A 143 -7.58 7.11 -14.84
C VAL A 143 -8.37 5.99 -14.18
N ARG A 144 -9.30 5.41 -14.94
CA ARG A 144 -9.99 4.16 -14.65
C ARG A 144 -9.78 3.22 -15.84
N LEU A 145 -9.44 1.97 -15.55
CA LEU A 145 -9.20 0.97 -16.58
C LEU A 145 -9.76 -0.38 -16.15
N ASP A 146 -10.64 -0.92 -16.97
CA ASP A 146 -11.16 -2.27 -16.78
C ASP A 146 -10.20 -3.29 -17.37
N VAL A 147 -9.92 -4.34 -16.61
CA VAL A 147 -9.08 -5.45 -17.02
C VAL A 147 -9.79 -6.78 -16.74
N PRO A 148 -9.54 -7.82 -17.53
CA PRO A 148 -10.08 -9.15 -17.24
C PRO A 148 -9.39 -9.77 -16.03
N VAL A 149 -10.14 -10.59 -15.31
CA VAL A 149 -9.65 -11.47 -14.24
C VAL A 149 -9.14 -12.77 -14.85
N GLN A 150 -8.08 -13.32 -14.26
CA GLN A 150 -7.54 -14.62 -14.58
C GLN A 150 -7.55 -15.50 -13.33
N ASN A 151 -8.03 -16.73 -13.48
CA ASN A 151 -7.94 -17.74 -12.43
C ASN A 151 -6.56 -18.41 -12.48
N MET A 152 -6.01 -18.69 -11.29
CA MET A 152 -4.76 -19.40 -11.10
C MET A 152 -5.02 -20.79 -10.50
N GLN A 153 -4.18 -21.75 -10.85
CA GLN A 153 -4.22 -23.08 -10.23
C GLN A 153 -3.70 -23.03 -8.79
N ASP A 154 -2.58 -22.33 -8.62
CA ASP A 154 -1.95 -22.18 -7.30
C ASP A 154 -2.66 -21.13 -6.47
N GLN A 155 -2.78 -21.41 -5.17
CA GLN A 155 -3.33 -20.48 -4.20
C GLN A 155 -2.27 -19.54 -3.65
N VAL A 156 -2.57 -18.23 -3.69
CA VAL A 156 -1.75 -17.18 -3.07
C VAL A 156 -2.34 -16.83 -1.71
N GLU A 157 -1.67 -17.18 -0.63
CA GLU A 157 -2.14 -16.97 0.74
C GLU A 157 -2.15 -15.49 1.14
N SER A 158 -1.07 -14.76 0.81
CA SER A 158 -0.95 -13.32 1.09
C SER A 158 -1.08 -12.53 -0.19
N LEU A 159 -1.82 -11.42 -0.16
CA LEU A 159 -1.85 -10.48 -1.29
C LEU A 159 -0.42 -10.21 -1.79
N ALA A 160 -0.21 -10.36 -3.09
CA ALA A 160 1.09 -10.17 -3.72
C ALA A 160 0.98 -9.27 -4.95
N MET A 161 1.99 -8.41 -5.14
CA MET A 161 2.11 -7.58 -6.32
C MET A 161 3.51 -7.72 -6.91
N THR A 162 3.60 -7.74 -8.23
CA THR A 162 4.86 -7.77 -8.97
C THR A 162 4.71 -7.11 -10.33
N PHE A 163 5.84 -6.74 -10.95
CA PHE A 163 5.86 -6.26 -12.32
C PHE A 163 6.32 -7.35 -13.27
N GLU A 164 5.57 -7.54 -14.35
CA GLU A 164 5.91 -8.44 -15.45
C GLU A 164 6.21 -7.61 -16.71
N LYS A 165 7.38 -7.81 -17.32
CA LYS A 165 7.78 -7.11 -18.55
C LYS A 165 6.90 -7.55 -19.72
N THR A 166 6.51 -6.60 -20.56
CA THR A 166 5.78 -6.84 -21.81
C THR A 166 6.54 -6.24 -23.00
N ALA A 167 6.05 -6.44 -24.22
CA ALA A 167 6.67 -5.88 -25.41
C ALA A 167 6.66 -4.33 -25.45
N THR A 168 5.65 -3.69 -24.85
CA THR A 168 5.46 -2.23 -24.89
C THR A 168 5.59 -1.54 -23.54
N GLY A 169 5.95 -2.29 -22.51
CA GLY A 169 6.05 -1.75 -21.14
C GLY A 169 6.03 -2.84 -20.09
N VAL A 170 5.13 -2.73 -19.12
CA VAL A 170 5.01 -3.65 -18.01
C VAL A 170 3.55 -3.85 -17.60
N ASN A 171 3.26 -4.98 -16.99
CA ASN A 171 2.03 -5.20 -16.24
C ASN A 171 2.32 -5.15 -14.74
N LEU A 172 1.59 -4.35 -13.97
CA LEU A 172 1.52 -4.55 -12.53
C LEU A 172 0.51 -5.66 -12.27
N VAL A 173 0.99 -6.82 -11.85
CA VAL A 173 0.17 -8.00 -11.54
C VAL A 173 -0.15 -8.00 -10.06
N ILE A 174 -1.43 -8.14 -9.75
CA ILE A 174 -1.96 -8.29 -8.38
C ILE A 174 -2.58 -9.67 -8.28
N ALA A 175 -2.15 -10.45 -7.29
CA ALA A 175 -2.61 -11.82 -7.08
C ALA A 175 -2.99 -12.08 -5.63
N TRP A 176 -4.12 -12.73 -5.41
CA TRP A 176 -4.56 -13.20 -4.10
C TRP A 176 -5.55 -14.35 -4.26
N GLU A 177 -5.50 -15.33 -3.34
CA GLU A 177 -6.29 -16.54 -3.43
C GLU A 177 -6.02 -17.28 -4.76
N HIS A 178 -7.01 -17.53 -5.59
CA HIS A 178 -6.88 -18.14 -6.92
C HIS A 178 -7.08 -17.14 -8.06
N VAL A 179 -7.00 -15.84 -7.77
CA VAL A 179 -7.34 -14.78 -8.70
C VAL A 179 -6.16 -13.85 -8.93
N LYS A 180 -5.91 -13.50 -10.19
CA LYS A 180 -5.00 -12.42 -10.55
C LYS A 180 -5.64 -11.46 -11.57
N ALA A 181 -5.24 -10.20 -11.48
CA ALA A 181 -5.53 -9.17 -12.47
C ALA A 181 -4.26 -8.36 -12.75
N ALA A 182 -4.12 -7.84 -13.95
CA ALA A 182 -2.93 -7.14 -14.39
C ALA A 182 -3.28 -5.74 -14.91
N LEU A 183 -2.69 -4.70 -14.34
CA LEU A 183 -2.77 -3.33 -14.81
C LEU A 183 -1.68 -3.09 -15.87
N PRO A 184 -2.01 -2.94 -17.16
CA PRO A 184 -1.03 -2.66 -18.20
C PRO A 184 -0.54 -1.20 -18.09
N ILE A 185 0.78 -1.02 -18.18
CA ILE A 185 1.49 0.26 -18.14
C ILE A 185 2.43 0.29 -19.34
N THR A 186 2.17 1.16 -20.30
CA THR A 186 3.05 1.38 -21.47
C THR A 186 4.09 2.45 -21.16
N LEU A 187 5.36 2.19 -21.55
CA LEU A 187 6.52 3.02 -21.24
C LEU A 187 6.99 3.88 -22.42
#